data_0afc7350e3e45271a6243ac8de6bd5de
#
_entry.id   0afc7350e3e45271a6243ac8de6bd5de
#
_cell.length_a   1.000
_cell.length_b   1.000
_cell.length_c   1.000
_cell.angle_alpha   90.00
_cell.angle_beta   90.00
_cell.angle_gamma   90.00
#
_symmetry.space_group_name_H-M   'P 1'
#
loop_
_entity.id
_entity.type
_entity.pdbx_description
1 polymer ?
#
loop_
_entity_poly.entity_id
_entity_poly.type
_entity_poly.pdbx_seq_one_letter_code
_entity_poly.pdbx_strand_id
1 'polypeptide(L)'
;MAEGTIGSFLTKISNEVEKQMNDDLKSFDIDANELEFLIELRHHKNGKTFSKLAKELHVTDEKIKQIASKLEQKNLITVTDNTAVETDKGLDLCKKVEKHREETDQTITGMLSKDETLGLVNVLKKMLKSSENKD
;
A
#
# COMPACT_ATOMS: atom_id res chain seq x y z
N MET A 1 15.39 -12.31 23.35
CA MET A 1 16.30 -11.64 22.42
C MET A 1 15.54 -10.97 21.32
N ALA A 2 15.65 -9.65 21.28
CA ALA A 2 14.94 -8.86 20.29
C ALA A 2 15.32 -9.19 18.85
N GLU A 3 16.57 -9.62 18.64
CA GLU A 3 17.09 -9.92 17.31
C GLU A 3 16.38 -11.08 16.62
N GLY A 4 15.89 -12.05 17.39
CA GLY A 4 15.26 -13.23 16.85
C GLY A 4 13.74 -13.21 16.87
N THR A 5 13.12 -12.10 17.29
CA THR A 5 11.67 -12.06 17.38
C THR A 5 11.03 -11.83 16.02
N ILE A 6 9.82 -12.37 15.87
CA ILE A 6 9.03 -12.18 14.65
C ILE A 6 8.81 -10.69 14.39
N GLY A 7 8.49 -9.92 15.44
CA GLY A 7 8.30 -8.49 15.31
C GLY A 7 9.52 -7.76 14.77
N SER A 8 10.71 -8.14 15.24
CA SER A 8 11.94 -7.56 14.75
C SER A 8 12.17 -7.86 13.27
N PHE A 9 11.96 -9.09 12.86
CA PHE A 9 12.10 -9.48 11.45
C PHE A 9 11.10 -8.75 10.58
N LEU A 10 9.84 -8.68 11.01
CA LEU A 10 8.80 -7.99 10.25
C LEU A 10 9.11 -6.51 10.08
N THR A 11 9.62 -5.86 11.13
CA THR A 11 10.00 -4.45 11.06
C THR A 11 11.10 -4.21 10.04
N LYS A 12 12.14 -5.04 10.07
CA LYS A 12 13.26 -4.92 9.14
C LYS A 12 12.83 -5.19 7.70
N ILE A 13 12.04 -6.24 7.50
CA ILE A 13 11.53 -6.59 6.17
C ILE A 13 10.62 -5.48 5.65
N SER A 14 9.72 -4.97 6.49
CA SER A 14 8.82 -3.88 6.11
C SER A 14 9.60 -2.65 5.64
N ASN A 15 10.66 -2.29 6.37
CA ASN A 15 11.50 -1.15 6.00
C ASN A 15 12.21 -1.37 4.66
N GLU A 16 12.71 -2.57 4.44
CA GLU A 16 13.37 -2.90 3.16
C GLU A 16 12.39 -2.91 2.00
N VAL A 17 11.22 -3.48 2.20
CA VAL A 17 10.18 -3.51 1.17
C VAL A 17 9.74 -2.10 0.80
N GLU A 18 9.51 -1.25 1.81
CA GLU A 18 9.12 0.14 1.57
C GLU A 18 10.20 0.89 0.80
N LYS A 19 11.46 0.69 1.18
CA LYS A 19 12.60 1.32 0.51
C LYS A 19 12.67 0.91 -0.97
N GLN A 20 12.55 -0.38 -1.25
CA GLN A 20 12.56 -0.90 -2.62
C GLN A 20 11.38 -0.38 -3.43
N MET A 21 10.19 -0.34 -2.81
CA MET A 21 8.99 0.19 -3.47
C MET A 21 9.18 1.66 -3.81
N ASN A 22 9.70 2.45 -2.88
CA ASN A 22 9.92 3.88 -3.12
C ASN A 22 10.93 4.11 -4.24
N ASP A 23 11.99 3.30 -4.31
CA ASP A 23 12.97 3.39 -5.39
C ASP A 23 12.32 3.07 -6.74
N ASP A 24 11.52 2.02 -6.80
CA ASP A 24 10.80 1.63 -8.02
C ASP A 24 9.80 2.69 -8.46
N LEU A 25 9.19 3.38 -7.50
CA LEU A 25 8.12 4.34 -7.78
C LEU A 25 8.63 5.75 -8.13
N LYS A 26 9.92 6.01 -7.99
CA LYS A 26 10.48 7.34 -8.27
C LYS A 26 10.14 7.86 -9.65
N SER A 27 10.18 6.99 -10.65
CA SER A 27 9.88 7.37 -12.03
C SER A 27 8.41 7.73 -12.25
N PHE A 28 7.53 7.33 -11.33
CA PHE A 28 6.11 7.61 -11.40
C PHE A 28 5.69 8.80 -10.53
N ASP A 29 6.64 9.41 -9.83
CA ASP A 29 6.39 10.57 -8.96
C ASP A 29 5.39 10.29 -7.84
N ILE A 30 5.42 9.07 -7.29
CA ILE A 30 4.64 8.69 -6.11
C ILE A 30 5.52 7.87 -5.17
N ASP A 31 5.07 7.74 -3.92
CA ASP A 31 5.74 6.90 -2.94
C ASP A 31 4.86 5.68 -2.60
N ALA A 32 5.39 4.80 -1.75
CA ALA A 32 4.68 3.58 -1.36
C ALA A 32 3.34 3.86 -0.70
N ASN A 33 3.26 4.87 0.14
CA ASN A 33 2.02 5.25 0.82
C ASN A 33 0.95 5.70 -0.16
N GLU A 34 1.35 6.49 -1.15
CA GLU A 34 0.45 6.96 -2.19
C GLU A 34 -0.07 5.80 -3.04
N LEU A 35 0.81 4.87 -3.39
CA LEU A 35 0.41 3.68 -4.15
C LEU A 35 -0.60 2.84 -3.37
N GLU A 36 -0.34 2.58 -2.09
CA GLU A 36 -1.25 1.80 -1.26
C GLU A 36 -2.63 2.45 -1.16
N PHE A 37 -2.66 3.77 -1.04
CA PHE A 37 -3.92 4.52 -1.02
C PHE A 37 -4.70 4.31 -2.31
N LEU A 38 -4.04 4.42 -3.45
CA LEU A 38 -4.67 4.22 -4.76
C LEU A 38 -5.16 2.79 -4.95
N ILE A 39 -4.39 1.81 -4.48
CA ILE A 39 -4.78 0.40 -4.58
C ILE A 39 -6.07 0.15 -3.79
N GLU A 40 -6.20 0.73 -2.60
CA GLU A 40 -7.41 0.57 -1.80
C GLU A 40 -8.64 1.21 -2.44
N LEU A 41 -8.46 2.26 -3.23
CA LEU A 41 -9.57 2.90 -3.96
C LEU A 41 -9.99 2.16 -5.21
N ARG A 42 -9.13 1.30 -5.72
CA ARG A 42 -9.33 0.59 -6.96
C ARG A 42 -10.63 -0.21 -6.92
N HIS A 43 -11.43 -0.14 -7.96
CA HIS A 43 -12.73 -0.83 -8.07
C HIS A 43 -13.83 -0.26 -7.17
N HIS A 44 -13.60 0.88 -6.53
CA HIS A 44 -14.62 1.54 -5.70
C HIS A 44 -15.05 2.84 -6.38
N LYS A 45 -16.01 2.75 -7.28
CA LYS A 45 -16.48 3.88 -8.10
C LYS A 45 -16.96 5.07 -7.26
N ASN A 46 -17.57 4.79 -6.12
CA ASN A 46 -18.08 5.84 -5.24
C ASN A 46 -17.02 6.30 -4.23
N GLY A 47 -15.83 5.71 -4.30
CA GLY A 47 -14.73 6.06 -3.43
C GLY A 47 -14.83 5.47 -2.03
N LYS A 48 -13.97 5.96 -1.17
CA LYS A 48 -13.93 5.56 0.24
C LYS A 48 -13.68 6.79 1.11
N THR A 49 -14.25 6.78 2.31
CA THR A 49 -14.00 7.84 3.28
C THR A 49 -12.59 7.75 3.82
N PHE A 50 -12.05 8.86 4.29
CA PHE A 50 -10.73 8.90 4.91
C PHE A 50 -10.68 7.97 6.13
N SER A 51 -11.74 7.94 6.92
CA SER A 51 -11.83 7.09 8.10
C SER A 51 -11.68 5.61 7.74
N LYS A 52 -12.35 5.19 6.69
CA LYS A 52 -12.25 3.80 6.21
C LYS A 52 -10.87 3.48 5.68
N LEU A 53 -10.29 4.39 4.89
CA LEU A 53 -8.95 4.23 4.34
C LEU A 53 -7.90 4.14 5.44
N ALA A 54 -8.01 4.98 6.46
CA ALA A 54 -7.08 4.96 7.59
C ALA A 54 -7.10 3.59 8.29
N LYS A 55 -8.29 3.04 8.50
CA LYS A 55 -8.44 1.70 9.07
C LYS A 55 -7.84 0.62 8.20
N GLU A 56 -8.16 0.64 6.91
CA GLU A 56 -7.70 -0.39 5.98
C GLU A 56 -6.19 -0.36 5.80
N LEU A 57 -5.59 0.82 5.82
CA LEU A 57 -4.15 0.99 5.65
C LEU A 57 -3.37 0.97 6.97
N HIS A 58 -4.08 0.87 8.10
CA HIS A 58 -3.48 0.84 9.44
C HIS A 58 -2.61 2.07 9.71
N VAL A 59 -3.13 3.23 9.36
CA VAL A 59 -2.47 4.52 9.61
C VAL A 59 -3.43 5.46 10.34
N THR A 60 -2.91 6.58 10.81
CA THR A 60 -3.72 7.58 11.51
C THR A 60 -4.57 8.39 10.53
N ASP A 61 -5.62 9.01 11.02
CA ASP A 61 -6.46 9.91 10.21
C ASP A 61 -5.65 11.08 9.66
N GLU A 62 -4.71 11.60 10.46
CA GLU A 62 -3.81 12.66 10.02
C GLU A 62 -2.96 12.24 8.84
N LYS A 63 -2.40 11.03 8.93
CA LYS A 63 -1.56 10.49 7.87
C LYS A 63 -2.36 10.33 6.57
N ILE A 64 -3.58 9.83 6.67
CA ILE A 64 -4.46 9.66 5.49
C ILE A 64 -4.73 11.02 4.83
N LYS A 65 -4.97 12.06 5.61
CA LYS A 65 -5.22 13.40 5.07
C LYS A 65 -4.00 13.94 4.34
N GLN A 66 -2.81 13.69 4.87
CA GLN A 66 -1.55 14.09 4.22
C GLN A 66 -1.37 13.39 2.89
N ILE A 67 -1.59 12.08 2.86
CA ILE A 67 -1.48 11.29 1.63
C ILE A 67 -2.50 11.76 0.60
N ALA A 68 -3.74 11.94 1.03
CA ALA A 68 -4.82 12.40 0.16
C ALA A 68 -4.51 13.76 -0.46
N SER A 69 -3.97 14.69 0.33
CA SER A 69 -3.61 16.02 -0.15
C SER A 69 -2.58 15.95 -1.28
N LYS A 70 -1.56 15.13 -1.12
CA LYS A 70 -0.53 14.93 -2.14
C LYS A 70 -1.13 14.35 -3.42
N LEU A 71 -1.99 13.35 -3.29
CA LEU A 71 -2.62 12.69 -4.43
C LEU A 71 -3.57 13.63 -5.16
N GLU A 72 -4.30 14.45 -4.41
CA GLU A 72 -5.22 15.42 -5.01
C GLU A 72 -4.44 16.47 -5.81
N GLN A 73 -3.31 16.94 -5.28
CA GLN A 73 -2.45 17.89 -5.98
C GLN A 73 -1.93 17.32 -7.29
N LYS A 74 -1.75 16.03 -7.37
CA LYS A 74 -1.28 15.34 -8.59
C LYS A 74 -2.42 14.95 -9.52
N ASN A 75 -3.67 15.26 -9.14
CA ASN A 75 -4.87 14.92 -9.91
C ASN A 75 -5.12 13.42 -10.03
N LEU A 76 -4.62 12.66 -9.06
CA LEU A 76 -4.80 11.20 -9.04
C LEU A 76 -6.05 10.79 -8.30
N ILE A 77 -6.57 11.67 -7.45
CA ILE A 77 -7.86 11.50 -6.77
C ILE A 77 -8.63 12.84 -6.76
N THR A 78 -9.93 12.75 -6.53
CA THR A 78 -10.74 13.90 -6.14
C THR A 78 -11.26 13.66 -4.73
N VAL A 79 -11.45 14.73 -3.98
CA VAL A 79 -11.91 14.65 -2.59
C VAL A 79 -13.16 15.51 -2.41
N THR A 80 -14.20 14.92 -1.85
CA THR A 80 -15.45 15.61 -1.51
C THR A 80 -15.94 15.05 -0.17
N ASP A 81 -16.15 15.95 0.81
CA ASP A 81 -16.65 15.56 2.13
C ASP A 81 -15.89 14.40 2.76
N ASN A 82 -14.56 14.48 2.76
CA ASN A 82 -13.66 13.47 3.32
C ASN A 82 -13.80 12.10 2.63
N THR A 83 -14.27 12.11 1.39
CA THR A 83 -14.36 10.90 0.56
C THR A 83 -13.43 11.07 -0.63
N ALA A 84 -12.55 10.10 -0.84
CA ALA A 84 -11.62 10.09 -1.97
C ALA A 84 -12.14 9.19 -3.07
N VAL A 85 -12.03 9.66 -4.31
CA VAL A 85 -12.39 8.88 -5.51
C VAL A 85 -11.22 8.93 -6.47
N GLU A 86 -10.82 7.77 -6.99
CA GLU A 86 -9.72 7.68 -7.93
C GLU A 86 -10.13 8.27 -9.30
N THR A 87 -9.24 9.06 -9.88
CA THR A 87 -9.44 9.61 -11.23
C THR A 87 -8.97 8.61 -12.28
N ASP A 88 -9.33 8.87 -13.55
CA ASP A 88 -8.81 8.07 -14.66
C ASP A 88 -7.29 8.10 -14.71
N LYS A 89 -6.70 9.25 -14.39
CA LYS A 89 -5.24 9.40 -14.32
C LYS A 89 -4.66 8.49 -13.23
N GLY A 90 -5.33 8.40 -12.07
CA GLY A 90 -4.91 7.51 -10.98
C GLY A 90 -4.98 6.05 -11.38
N LEU A 91 -6.08 5.65 -12.02
CA LEU A 91 -6.24 4.27 -12.51
C LEU A 91 -5.16 3.91 -13.54
N ASP A 92 -4.90 4.81 -14.46
CA ASP A 92 -3.87 4.61 -15.48
C ASP A 92 -2.49 4.46 -14.87
N LEU A 93 -2.18 5.30 -13.88
CA LEU A 93 -0.92 5.23 -13.17
C LEU A 93 -0.73 3.88 -12.48
N CYS A 94 -1.78 3.39 -11.82
CA CYS A 94 -1.73 2.08 -11.16
C CYS A 94 -1.42 0.95 -12.14
N LYS A 95 -2.04 1.00 -13.32
CA LYS A 95 -1.78 0.01 -14.37
C LYS A 95 -0.33 0.04 -14.83
N LYS A 96 0.22 1.24 -15.00
CA LYS A 96 1.63 1.40 -15.41
C LYS A 96 2.58 0.89 -14.34
N VAL A 97 2.28 1.16 -13.07
CA VAL A 97 3.09 0.68 -11.96
C VAL A 97 3.08 -0.85 -11.89
N GLU A 98 1.90 -1.47 -12.02
CA GLU A 98 1.78 -2.92 -12.01
C GLU A 98 2.61 -3.56 -13.12
N LYS A 99 2.51 -3.01 -14.32
CA LYS A 99 3.27 -3.51 -15.46
C LYS A 99 4.77 -3.40 -15.21
N HIS A 100 5.22 -2.27 -14.68
CA HIS A 100 6.63 -2.05 -14.36
C HIS A 100 7.12 -3.08 -13.33
N ARG A 101 6.33 -3.34 -12.30
CA ARG A 101 6.68 -4.29 -11.24
C ARG A 101 6.75 -5.72 -11.76
N GLU A 102 5.87 -6.09 -12.68
CA GLU A 102 5.91 -7.40 -13.32
C GLU A 102 7.18 -7.58 -14.15
N GLU A 103 7.62 -6.51 -14.83
CA GLU A 103 8.80 -6.54 -15.67
C GLU A 103 10.11 -6.52 -14.86
N THR A 104 10.09 -5.93 -13.66
CA THR A 104 11.28 -5.73 -12.85
C THR A 104 11.20 -6.43 -11.48
N ASP A 105 10.60 -7.61 -11.43
CA ASP A 105 10.39 -8.33 -10.17
C ASP A 105 11.71 -8.67 -9.49
N GLN A 106 12.31 -7.68 -8.83
CA GLN A 106 13.54 -7.81 -8.06
C GLN A 106 13.34 -7.40 -6.61
N THR A 107 12.09 -7.47 -6.14
CA THR A 107 11.79 -7.17 -4.75
C THR A 107 12.30 -8.28 -3.84
N ILE A 108 12.46 -7.96 -2.57
CA ILE A 108 12.89 -8.95 -1.58
C ILE A 108 11.97 -10.18 -1.58
N THR A 109 10.71 -10.00 -1.93
CA THR A 109 9.75 -11.10 -2.01
C THR A 109 9.95 -11.96 -3.26
N GLY A 110 10.63 -11.45 -4.28
CA GLY A 110 10.91 -12.19 -5.51
C GLY A 110 11.83 -13.38 -5.32
N MET A 111 12.56 -13.45 -4.21
CA MET A 111 13.44 -14.57 -3.91
C MET A 111 12.70 -15.79 -3.38
N LEU A 112 11.43 -15.65 -3.04
CA LEU A 112 10.63 -16.73 -2.49
C LEU A 112 10.07 -17.63 -3.59
N SER A 113 9.98 -18.93 -3.30
CA SER A 113 9.29 -19.87 -4.19
C SER A 113 7.79 -19.56 -4.17
N LYS A 114 7.07 -20.13 -5.13
CA LYS A 114 5.62 -19.96 -5.20
C LYS A 114 4.92 -20.44 -3.93
N ASP A 115 5.31 -21.60 -3.42
CA ASP A 115 4.74 -22.18 -2.20
C ASP A 115 5.06 -21.32 -0.98
N GLU A 116 6.30 -20.83 -0.88
CA GLU A 116 6.70 -19.93 0.20
C GLU A 116 5.90 -18.64 0.17
N THR A 117 5.70 -18.08 -1.02
CA THR A 117 4.92 -16.85 -1.18
C THR A 117 3.48 -17.06 -0.71
N LEU A 118 2.85 -18.17 -1.13
CA LEU A 118 1.47 -18.48 -0.72
C LEU A 118 1.35 -18.65 0.79
N GLY A 119 2.29 -19.40 1.37
CA GLY A 119 2.32 -19.62 2.82
C GLY A 119 2.49 -18.33 3.59
N LEU A 120 3.43 -17.50 3.16
CA LEU A 120 3.69 -16.22 3.81
C LEU A 120 2.47 -15.29 3.71
N VAL A 121 1.87 -15.17 2.53
CA VAL A 121 0.68 -14.34 2.36
C VAL A 121 -0.45 -14.78 3.29
N ASN A 122 -0.66 -16.10 3.39
CA ASN A 122 -1.69 -16.64 4.29
C ASN A 122 -1.43 -16.28 5.74
N VAL A 123 -0.19 -16.40 6.19
CA VAL A 123 0.19 -16.04 7.56
C VAL A 123 -0.01 -14.56 7.82
N LEU A 124 0.44 -13.71 6.89
CA LEU A 124 0.31 -12.25 7.04
C LEU A 124 -1.16 -11.83 7.07
N LYS A 125 -1.99 -12.41 6.23
CA LYS A 125 -3.43 -12.13 6.24
C LYS A 125 -4.07 -12.51 7.57
N LYS A 126 -3.66 -13.65 8.12
CA LYS A 126 -4.15 -14.11 9.43
C LYS A 126 -3.78 -13.11 10.53
N MET A 127 -2.54 -12.63 10.50
CA MET A 127 -2.06 -11.65 11.49
C MET A 127 -2.83 -10.34 11.38
N LEU A 128 -3.06 -9.84 10.17
CA LEU A 128 -3.81 -8.61 9.95
C LEU A 128 -5.26 -8.74 10.40
N LYS A 129 -5.89 -9.86 10.11
CA LYS A 129 -7.27 -10.11 10.53
C LYS A 129 -7.39 -10.13 12.04
N SER A 130 -6.44 -10.74 12.73
CA SER A 130 -6.42 -10.76 14.20
C SER A 130 -6.31 -9.34 14.76
N SER A 131 -5.48 -8.49 14.16
CA SER A 131 -5.33 -7.10 14.56
C SER A 131 -6.64 -6.32 14.38
N GLU A 132 -7.32 -6.53 13.27
CA GLU A 132 -8.61 -5.87 12.98
C GLU A 132 -9.70 -6.26 13.97
N ASN A 133 -9.69 -7.50 14.43
CA ASN A 133 -10.70 -8.01 15.34
C ASN A 133 -10.52 -7.58 16.80
N LYS A 134 -9.46 -6.89 17.12
CA LYS A 134 -9.19 -6.41 18.48
C LYS A 134 -9.94 -5.14 18.84
N ASP A 135 -10.53 -4.48 17.89
CA ASP A 135 -11.28 -3.23 18.14
C ASP A 135 -12.75 -3.49 18.57
#